data_dc7791d036f3af931be41916488e361a
#
_entry.id   dc7791d036f3af931be41916488e361a
#
_cell.length_a   1.000
_cell.length_b   1.000
_cell.length_c   1.000
_cell.angle_alpha   90.00
_cell.angle_beta   90.00
_cell.angle_gamma   90.00
#
_symmetry.space_group_name_H-M   'P 1'
#
loop_
_entity.id
_entity.type
_entity.pdbx_description
1 polymer ?
#
loop_
_entity_poly.entity_id
_entity_poly.type
_entity_poly.pdbx_seq_one_letter_code
_entity_poly.pdbx_strand_id
1 'polypeptide(L)'
;MNEPNTVAFGNLFAGIDANANEERFDTLVSRDGVLIERIVSTGQASPPGFWYDDAREEWVALLAGAATLEFEDTAEPPRRLLPGDYVRIPAHCRHRVSWTDPTVPSVWLAVYVGATPEEGDGEA
;
A
#
# COMPACT_ATOMS: atom_id res chain seq x y z
N MET A 1 16.66 10.79 -3.65
CA MET A 1 15.59 10.89 -4.65
C MET A 1 16.18 11.00 -6.04
N ASN A 2 15.61 10.30 -7.00
CA ASN A 2 16.14 10.26 -8.33
C ASN A 2 15.77 11.49 -9.13
N GLU A 3 16.69 11.90 -9.98
CA GLU A 3 16.42 12.98 -10.92
C GLU A 3 15.38 12.51 -11.93
N PRO A 4 14.41 13.35 -12.30
CA PRO A 4 13.37 12.92 -13.24
C PRO A 4 13.90 12.43 -14.59
N ASN A 5 15.06 12.94 -15.01
CA ASN A 5 15.62 12.57 -16.32
C ASN A 5 16.68 11.50 -16.22
N THR A 6 16.85 10.89 -15.05
CA THR A 6 17.87 9.87 -14.84
C THR A 6 17.20 8.51 -14.77
N VAL A 7 17.72 7.55 -15.55
CA VAL A 7 17.25 6.17 -15.47
C VAL A 7 17.63 5.63 -14.09
N ALA A 8 16.67 4.97 -13.43
CA ALA A 8 16.89 4.43 -12.11
C ALA A 8 16.44 2.96 -12.08
N PHE A 9 17.24 2.13 -11.44
CA PHE A 9 16.97 0.70 -11.32
C PHE A 9 16.77 0.34 -9.87
N GLY A 10 15.99 -0.69 -9.64
CA GLY A 10 15.80 -1.24 -8.30
C GLY A 10 15.18 -2.60 -8.39
N ASN A 11 14.94 -3.19 -7.24
CA ASN A 11 14.29 -4.49 -7.16
C ASN A 11 13.28 -4.43 -6.02
N LEU A 12 12.04 -4.80 -6.33
CA LEU A 12 10.96 -4.67 -5.36
C LEU A 12 11.13 -5.60 -4.16
N PHE A 13 11.99 -6.57 -4.26
CA PHE A 13 12.24 -7.51 -3.15
C PHE A 13 13.57 -7.26 -2.45
N ALA A 14 14.30 -6.21 -2.82
CA ALA A 14 15.60 -5.94 -2.22
C ALA A 14 15.45 -5.19 -0.91
N GLY A 15 16.37 -5.43 0.02
CA GLY A 15 16.48 -4.65 1.24
C GLY A 15 15.32 -4.85 2.20
N ILE A 16 14.69 -6.01 2.19
CA ILE A 16 13.55 -6.27 3.07
C ILE A 16 14.07 -6.80 4.40
N ASP A 17 13.64 -6.14 5.49
CA ASP A 17 13.97 -6.58 6.85
C ASP A 17 12.77 -7.35 7.39
N ALA A 18 12.91 -8.67 7.43
CA ALA A 18 11.82 -9.54 7.89
C ALA A 18 11.52 -9.39 9.38
N ASN A 19 12.40 -8.73 10.12
CA ASN A 19 12.22 -8.56 11.56
C ASN A 19 11.88 -7.12 11.93
N ALA A 20 11.47 -6.31 10.96
CA ALA A 20 11.12 -4.92 11.23
C ALA A 20 9.91 -4.84 12.15
N ASN A 21 9.93 -3.89 13.09
CA ASN A 21 8.82 -3.69 14.01
C ASN A 21 7.71 -2.85 13.43
N GLU A 22 7.98 -2.14 12.34
CA GLU A 22 7.02 -1.22 11.74
C GLU A 22 6.93 -1.47 10.25
N GLU A 23 5.79 -1.12 9.71
CA GLU A 23 5.58 -1.15 8.27
C GLU A 23 6.50 -0.13 7.61
N ARG A 24 7.01 -0.47 6.42
CA ARG A 24 7.94 0.40 5.70
C ARG A 24 7.31 0.85 4.40
N PHE A 25 7.44 2.15 4.14
CA PHE A 25 6.92 2.78 2.91
C PHE A 25 8.09 3.39 2.15
N ASP A 26 8.31 2.93 0.94
CA ASP A 26 9.37 3.45 0.08
C ASP A 26 8.75 4.11 -1.14
N THR A 27 9.05 5.38 -1.34
CA THR A 27 8.56 6.09 -2.51
C THR A 27 9.40 5.72 -3.73
N LEU A 28 8.75 5.24 -4.78
CA LEU A 28 9.42 4.87 -6.02
C LEU A 28 9.29 5.95 -7.07
N VAL A 29 8.10 6.54 -7.20
CA VAL A 29 7.83 7.63 -8.12
C VAL A 29 6.90 8.61 -7.44
N SER A 30 7.20 9.89 -7.53
CA SER A 30 6.34 10.92 -7.00
C SER A 30 6.27 12.05 -8.03
N ARG A 31 5.09 12.28 -8.59
CA ARG A 31 4.81 13.31 -9.58
C ARG A 31 3.46 13.90 -9.28
N ASP A 32 3.15 15.03 -9.92
CA ASP A 32 1.80 15.57 -9.84
C ASP A 32 0.82 14.51 -10.32
N GLY A 33 -0.11 14.16 -9.45
CA GLY A 33 -1.16 13.22 -9.81
C GLY A 33 -0.79 11.75 -9.73
N VAL A 34 0.47 11.40 -9.40
CA VAL A 34 0.88 10.00 -9.31
C VAL A 34 1.86 9.81 -8.17
N LEU A 35 1.58 8.80 -7.35
CA LEU A 35 2.52 8.35 -6.32
C LEU A 35 2.60 6.84 -6.40
N ILE A 36 3.82 6.31 -6.51
CA ILE A 36 4.05 4.86 -6.51
C ILE A 36 4.94 4.51 -5.34
N GLU A 37 4.48 3.56 -4.52
CA GLU A 37 5.20 3.15 -3.31
C GLU A 37 5.34 1.65 -3.26
N ARG A 38 6.45 1.20 -2.69
CA ARG A 38 6.56 -0.17 -2.20
C ARG A 38 6.26 -0.13 -0.72
N ILE A 39 5.39 -1.04 -0.27
CA ILE A 39 5.05 -1.17 1.15
C ILE A 39 5.45 -2.56 1.60
N VAL A 40 6.14 -2.64 2.73
CA VAL A 40 6.53 -3.92 3.31
C VAL A 40 5.88 -4.03 4.69
N SER A 41 5.06 -5.08 4.86
CA SER A 41 4.42 -5.36 6.13
C SER A 41 5.00 -6.63 6.73
N THR A 42 5.25 -6.61 8.03
CA THR A 42 5.82 -7.75 8.74
C THR A 42 4.92 -8.10 9.92
N GLY A 43 3.63 -8.32 9.62
CA GLY A 43 2.64 -8.68 10.62
C GLY A 43 1.81 -7.52 11.12
N GLN A 44 2.07 -6.31 10.66
CA GLN A 44 1.31 -5.14 11.10
C GLN A 44 -0.09 -5.16 10.51
N ALA A 45 -1.01 -4.56 11.25
CA ALA A 45 -2.39 -4.39 10.80
C ALA A 45 -2.86 -3.00 11.22
N SER A 46 -3.88 -2.51 10.52
CA SER A 46 -4.50 -1.24 10.91
C SER A 46 -5.08 -1.37 12.30
N PRO A 47 -4.94 -0.35 13.16
CA PRO A 47 -5.55 -0.42 14.49
C PRO A 47 -7.06 -0.59 14.39
N PRO A 48 -7.69 -1.21 15.38
CA PRO A 48 -9.15 -1.33 15.40
C PRO A 48 -9.80 0.04 15.30
N GLY A 49 -10.82 0.14 14.44
CA GLY A 49 -11.55 1.39 14.26
C GLY A 49 -10.89 2.39 13.34
N PHE A 50 -9.70 2.08 12.83
CA PHE A 50 -9.03 2.97 11.88
C PHE A 50 -9.39 2.58 10.45
N TRP A 51 -9.74 3.60 9.64
CA TRP A 51 -10.06 3.41 8.23
C TRP A 51 -9.28 4.40 7.40
N TYR A 52 -8.62 3.90 6.37
CA TYR A 52 -8.00 4.76 5.37
C TYR A 52 -9.11 5.40 4.53
N ASP A 53 -8.94 6.68 4.22
CA ASP A 53 -9.89 7.44 3.42
C ASP A 53 -9.08 8.41 2.58
N ASP A 54 -8.72 7.99 1.37
CA ASP A 54 -7.83 8.77 0.51
C ASP A 54 -8.64 9.45 -0.58
N ALA A 55 -8.31 10.70 -0.86
CA ALA A 55 -8.95 11.45 -1.93
C ALA A 55 -8.53 10.99 -3.31
N ARG A 56 -7.47 10.18 -3.38
CA ARG A 56 -6.98 9.64 -4.65
C ARG A 56 -7.50 8.23 -4.85
N GLU A 57 -7.57 7.81 -6.10
CA GLU A 57 -7.80 6.41 -6.41
C GLU A 57 -6.53 5.63 -6.12
N GLU A 58 -6.67 4.45 -5.55
CA GLU A 58 -5.53 3.59 -5.24
C GLU A 58 -5.65 2.28 -6.00
N TRP A 59 -4.54 1.86 -6.61
CA TRP A 59 -4.41 0.53 -7.19
C TRP A 59 -3.27 -0.15 -6.46
N VAL A 60 -3.53 -1.29 -5.84
CA VAL A 60 -2.51 -1.95 -5.04
C VAL A 60 -2.47 -3.42 -5.37
N ALA A 61 -1.25 -3.95 -5.52
CA ALA A 61 -1.01 -5.35 -5.78
C ALA A 61 -0.18 -5.94 -4.67
N LEU A 62 -0.49 -7.17 -4.28
CA LEU A 62 0.32 -7.92 -3.34
C LEU A 62 1.30 -8.76 -4.14
N LEU A 63 2.60 -8.60 -3.89
CA LEU A 63 3.65 -9.29 -4.63
C LEU A 63 4.19 -10.48 -3.87
N ALA A 64 4.12 -10.45 -2.54
CA ALA A 64 4.60 -11.53 -1.69
C ALA A 64 3.85 -11.48 -0.38
N GLY A 65 3.79 -12.58 0.34
CA GLY A 65 3.13 -12.66 1.63
C GLY A 65 1.64 -12.89 1.49
N ALA A 66 0.88 -12.42 2.47
CA ALA A 66 -0.58 -12.54 2.49
C ALA A 66 -1.15 -11.46 3.38
N ALA A 67 -2.34 -10.97 3.04
CA ALA A 67 -2.97 -9.89 3.79
C ALA A 67 -4.48 -9.96 3.62
N THR A 68 -5.20 -9.32 4.54
CA THR A 68 -6.66 -9.23 4.46
C THR A 68 -7.06 -7.76 4.46
N LEU A 69 -7.91 -7.39 3.51
CA LEU A 69 -8.50 -6.06 3.42
C LEU A 69 -9.96 -6.10 3.83
N GLU A 70 -10.40 -5.04 4.49
CA GLU A 70 -11.80 -4.82 4.83
C GLU A 70 -12.24 -3.47 4.31
N PHE A 71 -13.51 -3.41 3.88
CA PHE A 71 -14.11 -2.19 3.36
C PHE A 71 -15.30 -1.83 4.23
N GLU A 72 -15.41 -0.56 4.61
CA GLU A 72 -16.43 -0.14 5.56
C GLU A 72 -17.80 0.02 4.92
N ASP A 73 -17.86 0.72 3.80
CA ASP A 73 -19.12 1.19 3.26
C ASP A 73 -19.59 0.42 2.03
N THR A 74 -19.12 -0.82 1.87
CA THR A 74 -19.52 -1.64 0.72
C THR A 74 -20.06 -2.96 1.21
N ALA A 75 -20.73 -3.68 0.31
CA ALA A 75 -21.20 -5.02 0.63
C ALA A 75 -20.11 -6.07 0.54
N GLU A 76 -18.88 -5.66 0.18
CA GLU A 76 -17.78 -6.60 0.04
C GLU A 76 -17.38 -7.15 1.41
N PRO A 77 -17.28 -8.46 1.56
CA PRO A 77 -16.75 -9.04 2.79
C PRO A 77 -15.24 -8.82 2.87
N PRO A 78 -14.64 -9.01 4.04
CA PRO A 78 -13.19 -9.00 4.15
C PRO A 78 -12.58 -10.01 3.17
N ARG A 79 -11.46 -9.61 2.57
CA ARG A 79 -10.89 -10.42 1.50
C ARG A 79 -9.41 -10.67 1.71
N ARG A 80 -9.03 -11.95 1.65
CA ARG A 80 -7.63 -12.35 1.71
C ARG A 80 -6.99 -12.14 0.35
N LEU A 81 -5.84 -11.47 0.33
CA LEU A 81 -5.03 -11.32 -0.87
C LEU A 81 -3.82 -12.23 -0.80
N LEU A 82 -3.50 -12.84 -1.92
CA LEU A 82 -2.32 -13.68 -2.10
C LEU A 82 -1.46 -13.07 -3.21
N PRO A 83 -0.21 -13.52 -3.35
CA PRO A 83 0.68 -12.92 -4.36
C PRO A 83 0.07 -12.94 -5.75
N GLY A 84 0.09 -11.80 -6.41
CA GLY A 84 -0.51 -11.61 -7.71
C GLY A 84 -1.90 -11.01 -7.68
N ASP A 85 -2.55 -10.98 -6.52
CA ASP A 85 -3.85 -10.33 -6.40
C ASP A 85 -3.67 -8.82 -6.37
N TYR A 86 -4.62 -8.12 -6.97
CA TYR A 86 -4.63 -6.66 -6.91
C TYR A 86 -6.05 -6.18 -6.67
N VAL A 87 -6.16 -4.94 -6.25
CA VAL A 87 -7.45 -4.32 -6.04
C VAL A 87 -7.37 -2.85 -6.43
N ARG A 88 -8.45 -2.35 -7.04
CA ARG A 88 -8.60 -0.92 -7.33
C ARG A 88 -9.58 -0.35 -6.31
N ILE A 89 -9.14 0.64 -5.59
CA ILE A 89 -9.92 1.25 -4.52
C ILE A 89 -10.26 2.67 -4.96
N PRO A 90 -11.54 2.97 -5.21
CA PRO A 90 -11.93 4.33 -5.60
C PRO A 90 -11.61 5.35 -4.52
N ALA A 91 -11.56 6.62 -4.93
CA ALA A 91 -11.38 7.70 -3.97
C ALA A 91 -12.44 7.62 -2.88
N HIS A 92 -12.01 7.89 -1.65
CA HIS A 92 -12.89 7.92 -0.47
C HIS A 92 -13.59 6.61 -0.15
N CYS A 93 -13.12 5.51 -0.73
CA CYS A 93 -13.61 4.18 -0.36
C CYS A 93 -12.84 3.74 0.90
N ARG A 94 -13.49 3.76 2.04
CA ARG A 94 -12.84 3.54 3.32
C ARG A 94 -12.47 2.07 3.47
N HIS A 95 -11.24 1.84 3.84
CA HIS A 95 -10.73 0.47 3.92
C HIS A 95 -9.63 0.39 4.98
N ARG A 96 -9.31 -0.84 5.37
CA ARG A 96 -8.23 -1.09 6.33
C ARG A 96 -7.59 -2.43 6.03
N VAL A 97 -6.36 -2.58 6.50
CA VAL A 97 -5.64 -3.86 6.44
C VAL A 97 -5.85 -4.52 7.79
N SER A 98 -6.70 -5.53 7.85
CA SER A 98 -7.03 -6.14 9.12
C SER A 98 -6.05 -7.23 9.53
N TRP A 99 -5.21 -7.68 8.60
CA TRP A 99 -4.24 -8.74 8.91
C TRP A 99 -3.15 -8.77 7.85
N THR A 100 -1.91 -8.99 8.26
CA THR A 100 -0.82 -9.36 7.38
C THR A 100 -0.10 -10.55 8.01
N ASP A 101 0.52 -11.37 7.14
CA ASP A 101 1.20 -12.58 7.60
C ASP A 101 2.34 -12.21 8.56
N PRO A 102 2.34 -12.76 9.79
CA PRO A 102 3.38 -12.43 10.76
C PRO A 102 4.69 -13.20 10.55
N THR A 103 4.70 -14.20 9.67
CA THR A 103 5.87 -15.07 9.51
C THR A 103 6.64 -14.78 8.23
N VAL A 104 6.00 -14.18 7.24
CA VAL A 104 6.61 -13.88 5.94
C VAL A 104 6.31 -12.43 5.61
N PRO A 105 7.31 -11.64 5.19
CA PRO A 105 7.02 -10.26 4.81
C PRO A 105 6.03 -10.19 3.66
N SER A 106 5.11 -9.25 3.76
CA SER A 106 4.16 -8.96 2.68
C SER A 106 4.67 -7.75 1.94
N VAL A 107 4.81 -7.86 0.63
CA VAL A 107 5.34 -6.81 -0.22
C VAL A 107 4.22 -6.33 -1.12
N TRP A 108 3.95 -5.04 -1.08
CA TRP A 108 2.87 -4.42 -1.85
C TRP A 108 3.44 -3.41 -2.82
N LEU A 109 2.78 -3.27 -3.95
CA LEU A 109 3.03 -2.16 -4.87
C LEU A 109 1.76 -1.33 -4.93
N ALA A 110 1.85 -0.10 -4.46
CA ALA A 110 0.69 0.79 -4.37
C ALA A 110 0.87 1.96 -5.33
N VAL A 111 -0.16 2.24 -6.12
CA VAL A 111 -0.18 3.35 -7.06
C VAL A 111 -1.38 4.22 -6.73
N TYR A 112 -1.10 5.49 -6.43
CA TYR A 112 -2.15 6.46 -6.14
C TYR A 112 -2.26 7.41 -7.32
N VAL A 113 -3.47 7.60 -7.80
CA VAL A 113 -3.74 8.42 -8.98
C VAL A 113 -4.77 9.48 -8.62
N GLY A 114 -4.45 10.73 -8.92
CA GLY A 114 -5.33 11.85 -8.64
C GLY A 114 -4.57 12.99 -8.03
N ALA A 115 -5.28 14.06 -7.73
CA ALA A 115 -4.65 15.25 -7.15
C ALA A 115 -4.09 14.91 -5.78
N THR A 116 -2.85 15.32 -5.53
CA THR A 116 -2.23 15.12 -4.24
C THR A 116 -2.95 15.99 -3.21
N PRO A 117 -3.31 15.45 -2.04
CA PRO A 117 -3.92 16.25 -1.00
C PRO A 117 -3.00 17.39 -0.57
N GLU A 118 -3.58 18.54 -0.30
CA GLU A 118 -2.79 19.70 0.11
C GLU A 118 -2.10 19.49 1.44
N GLU A 119 -2.73 18.75 2.31
CA GLU A 119 -2.20 18.57 3.65
C GLU A 119 -1.02 17.65 3.72
N GLY A 120 -0.69 16.99 2.64
CA GLY A 120 0.44 16.10 2.63
C GLY A 120 0.25 14.86 3.48
N ASP A 121 -0.97 14.48 3.75
CA ASP A 121 -1.25 13.35 4.59
C ASP A 121 -1.24 12.04 3.82
N GLY A 122 -0.75 12.03 2.66
CA GLY A 122 -0.89 10.97 1.68
C GLY A 122 -0.38 9.59 2.05
N GLU A 123 -0.36 9.22 3.29
CA GLU A 123 -0.06 7.83 3.61
C GLU A 123 -1.29 6.97 3.39
N ALA A 124 -1.05 5.78 3.04
CA ALA A 124 -2.09 4.82 2.77
C ALA A 124 -2.80 4.37 4.02
#